data_bddcde82a934537cf3032ba64c9f69bf
#
_entry.id   bddcde82a934537cf3032ba64c9f69bf
#
_cell.length_a   1.000
_cell.length_b   1.000
_cell.length_c   1.000
_cell.angle_alpha   90.00
_cell.angle_beta   90.00
_cell.angle_gamma   90.00
#
_symmetry.space_group_name_H-M   'P 1'
#
loop_
_entity.id
_entity.type
_entity.pdbx_description
1 polymer ?
#
loop_
_entity_poly.entity_id
_entity_poly.type
_entity_poly.pdbx_seq_one_letter_code
_entity_poly.pdbx_strand_id
1 'polypeptide(L)'
;IQKAVDATVASIRANSQNVRGKEDIARVASVSANDDGVGALIADAMEKVTNDGVITVEESKTMGTNLEVVEGMQFDRGYVSAYMATDTDKMEAILDDPYILITDKKISNIQEILPVIEEIAQAGKKLLIIAEDVEGEALTTLIVNKLRGIFTCVAVKAPGFGDRRKEMLRDIAILTGGEVISEELGLELKETSIGQLGRANQV
;
A
#
# COMPACT_ATOMS: atom_id res chain seq x y z
N ILE A 1 21.37 12.81 -38.70
CA ILE A 1 21.01 12.89 -37.26
C ILE A 1 20.80 11.48 -36.71
N GLN A 2 19.93 10.62 -37.27
CA GLN A 2 19.63 9.27 -36.73
C GLN A 2 20.88 8.39 -36.62
N LYS A 3 21.72 8.31 -37.64
CA LYS A 3 22.99 7.56 -37.60
C LYS A 3 23.92 8.01 -36.47
N ALA A 4 23.94 9.31 -36.13
CA ALA A 4 24.73 9.82 -35.02
C ALA A 4 24.14 9.40 -33.69
N VAL A 5 22.81 9.43 -33.55
CA VAL A 5 22.13 8.95 -32.36
C VAL A 5 22.39 7.46 -32.13
N ASP A 6 22.25 6.64 -33.18
CA ASP A 6 22.47 5.20 -33.09
C ASP A 6 23.92 4.87 -32.70
N ALA A 7 24.91 5.56 -33.29
CA ALA A 7 26.32 5.41 -32.92
C ALA A 7 26.61 5.85 -31.48
N THR A 8 26.00 6.96 -31.03
CA THR A 8 26.16 7.44 -29.66
C THR A 8 25.54 6.47 -28.65
N VAL A 9 24.35 5.99 -28.91
CA VAL A 9 23.69 4.99 -28.03
C VAL A 9 24.49 3.70 -27.95
N ALA A 10 25.02 3.22 -29.10
CA ALA A 10 25.88 2.04 -29.13
C ALA A 10 27.16 2.24 -28.29
N SER A 11 27.79 3.41 -28.42
CA SER A 11 28.99 3.76 -27.63
C SER A 11 28.70 3.85 -26.13
N ILE A 12 27.57 4.48 -25.73
CA ILE A 12 27.16 4.56 -24.34
C ILE A 12 26.94 3.16 -23.76
N ARG A 13 26.23 2.29 -24.49
CA ARG A 13 25.99 0.91 -24.06
C ARG A 13 27.27 0.10 -23.92
N ALA A 14 28.24 0.27 -24.83
CA ALA A 14 29.53 -0.40 -24.78
C ALA A 14 30.40 0.03 -23.60
N ASN A 15 30.25 1.29 -23.16
CA ASN A 15 31.00 1.86 -22.03
C ASN A 15 30.23 1.76 -20.70
N SER A 16 28.97 1.33 -20.70
CA SER A 16 28.20 1.18 -19.48
C SER A 16 28.73 0.02 -18.62
N GLN A 17 28.76 0.23 -17.33
CA GLN A 17 29.12 -0.78 -16.35
C GLN A 17 27.91 -1.10 -15.49
N ASN A 18 27.75 -2.38 -15.16
CA ASN A 18 26.69 -2.79 -14.23
C ASN A 18 27.02 -2.28 -12.84
N VAL A 19 26.04 -1.69 -12.18
CA VAL A 19 26.12 -1.28 -10.78
C VAL A 19 26.25 -2.53 -9.90
N ARG A 20 27.32 -2.58 -9.08
CA ARG A 20 27.59 -3.70 -8.20
C ARG A 20 27.90 -3.21 -6.79
N GLY A 21 27.01 -3.57 -5.87
CA GLY A 21 27.21 -3.27 -4.45
C GLY A 21 26.99 -1.80 -4.07
N LYS A 22 27.22 -1.56 -2.80
CA LYS A 22 26.87 -0.31 -2.11
C LYS A 22 27.62 0.93 -2.66
N GLU A 23 28.91 0.78 -2.97
CA GLU A 23 29.74 1.91 -3.45
C GLU A 23 29.28 2.44 -4.80
N ASP A 24 28.91 1.53 -5.73
CA ASP A 24 28.42 1.95 -7.04
C ASP A 24 27.04 2.59 -6.94
N ILE A 25 26.18 2.08 -6.06
CA ILE A 25 24.88 2.67 -5.76
C ILE A 25 25.06 4.09 -5.19
N ALA A 26 25.96 4.25 -4.24
CA ALA A 26 26.27 5.56 -3.66
C ALA A 26 26.74 6.55 -4.73
N ARG A 27 27.65 6.14 -5.63
CA ARG A 27 28.13 7.00 -6.73
C ARG A 27 27.00 7.44 -7.66
N VAL A 28 26.15 6.50 -8.09
CA VAL A 28 25.01 6.83 -8.97
C VAL A 28 24.05 7.80 -8.28
N ALA A 29 23.73 7.54 -7.02
CA ALA A 29 22.86 8.39 -6.23
C ALA A 29 23.45 9.77 -5.96
N SER A 30 24.77 9.85 -5.64
CA SER A 30 25.47 11.13 -5.45
C SER A 30 25.47 11.99 -6.73
N VAL A 31 25.68 11.37 -7.88
CA VAL A 31 25.63 12.10 -9.16
C VAL A 31 24.21 12.59 -9.45
N SER A 32 23.20 11.79 -9.16
CA SER A 32 21.80 12.16 -9.37
C SER A 32 21.33 13.27 -8.44
N ALA A 33 21.69 13.19 -7.16
CA ALA A 33 21.32 14.17 -6.14
C ALA A 33 22.25 15.41 -6.13
N ASN A 34 23.41 15.33 -6.77
CA ASN A 34 24.49 16.28 -6.67
C ASN A 34 24.95 16.53 -5.21
N ASP A 35 24.89 15.48 -4.39
CA ASP A 35 25.22 15.49 -2.97
C ASP A 35 25.70 14.09 -2.52
N ASP A 36 26.93 14.04 -1.98
CA ASP A 36 27.53 12.78 -1.56
C ASP A 36 26.88 12.21 -0.28
N GLY A 37 26.36 13.08 0.58
CA GLY A 37 25.65 12.67 1.80
C GLY A 37 24.32 11.98 1.47
N VAL A 38 23.57 12.54 0.53
CA VAL A 38 22.35 11.92 0.02
C VAL A 38 22.66 10.60 -0.69
N GLY A 39 23.73 10.56 -1.48
CA GLY A 39 24.18 9.34 -2.14
C GLY A 39 24.50 8.21 -1.18
N ALA A 40 25.23 8.49 -0.10
CA ALA A 40 25.52 7.51 0.95
C ALA A 40 24.24 7.03 1.66
N LEU A 41 23.31 7.94 1.97
CA LEU A 41 22.04 7.61 2.62
C LEU A 41 21.16 6.69 1.76
N ILE A 42 21.09 6.94 0.46
CA ILE A 42 20.37 6.08 -0.49
C ILE A 42 21.01 4.69 -0.57
N ALA A 43 22.35 4.61 -0.58
CA ALA A 43 23.04 3.34 -0.59
C ALA A 43 22.81 2.53 0.70
N ASP A 44 22.75 3.21 1.87
CA ASP A 44 22.38 2.59 3.14
C ASP A 44 20.92 2.10 3.14
N ALA A 45 20.04 2.86 2.52
CA ALA A 45 18.62 2.45 2.34
C ALA A 45 18.52 1.18 1.47
N MET A 46 19.19 1.17 0.30
CA MET A 46 19.19 0.02 -0.61
C MET A 46 19.78 -1.25 0.03
N GLU A 47 20.75 -1.12 0.89
CA GLU A 47 21.33 -2.26 1.61
C GLU A 47 20.30 -2.90 2.57
N LYS A 48 19.43 -2.07 3.17
CA LYS A 48 18.42 -2.52 4.12
C LYS A 48 17.18 -3.13 3.44
N VAL A 49 16.73 -2.52 2.33
CA VAL A 49 15.50 -2.94 1.64
C VAL A 49 15.73 -3.93 0.50
N THR A 50 16.98 -4.23 0.17
CA THR A 50 17.36 -5.07 -0.97
C THR A 50 16.96 -4.53 -2.34
N ASN A 51 17.18 -5.30 -3.41
CA ASN A 51 16.90 -4.84 -4.79
C ASN A 51 15.40 -4.73 -5.12
N ASP A 52 14.55 -5.40 -4.36
CA ASP A 52 13.09 -5.43 -4.55
C ASP A 52 12.36 -4.41 -3.67
N GLY A 53 13.10 -3.73 -2.79
CA GLY A 53 12.52 -2.73 -1.89
C GLY A 53 12.20 -1.41 -2.59
N VAL A 54 11.18 -0.72 -2.09
CA VAL A 54 10.77 0.59 -2.57
C VAL A 54 11.38 1.67 -1.66
N ILE A 55 12.04 2.66 -2.28
CA ILE A 55 12.54 3.85 -1.58
C ILE A 55 11.68 5.03 -2.00
N THR A 56 11.04 5.66 -1.03
CA THR A 56 10.30 6.90 -1.20
C THR A 56 11.07 8.06 -0.56
N VAL A 57 10.93 9.24 -1.11
CA VAL A 57 11.52 10.47 -0.59
C VAL A 57 10.38 11.43 -0.25
N GLU A 58 10.33 11.83 1.00
CA GLU A 58 9.32 12.75 1.51
C GLU A 58 9.98 13.95 2.19
N GLU A 59 9.26 15.06 2.27
CA GLU A 59 9.74 16.23 2.97
C GLU A 59 9.74 15.98 4.48
N SER A 60 10.92 16.13 5.11
CA SER A 60 11.04 15.96 6.56
C SER A 60 10.38 17.11 7.31
N LYS A 61 9.58 16.78 8.32
CA LYS A 61 9.00 17.76 9.28
C LYS A 61 10.00 18.16 10.38
N THR A 62 11.16 17.50 10.42
CA THR A 62 12.22 17.74 11.40
C THR A 62 13.47 18.31 10.73
N MET A 63 14.37 18.91 11.52
CA MET A 63 15.67 19.34 11.00
C MET A 63 16.52 18.12 10.66
N GLY A 64 16.95 18.03 9.41
CA GLY A 64 17.84 17.00 8.91
C GLY A 64 17.17 15.93 8.06
N THR A 65 18.00 15.10 7.44
CA THR A 65 17.58 13.96 6.62
C THR A 65 17.65 12.69 7.45
N ASN A 66 16.56 11.96 7.57
CA ASN A 66 16.48 10.72 8.32
C ASN A 66 16.13 9.57 7.38
N LEU A 67 16.65 8.39 7.67
CA LEU A 67 16.26 7.14 7.03
C LEU A 67 15.37 6.34 7.96
N GLU A 68 14.14 6.13 7.55
CA GLU A 68 13.21 5.25 8.23
C GLU A 68 12.97 4.00 7.37
N VAL A 69 13.05 2.84 7.98
CA VAL A 69 12.80 1.55 7.31
C VAL A 69 11.52 0.97 7.86
N VAL A 70 10.56 0.77 6.97
CA VAL A 70 9.26 0.18 7.31
C VAL A 70 9.15 -1.16 6.61
N GLU A 71 8.87 -2.20 7.36
CA GLU A 71 8.56 -3.51 6.81
C GLU A 71 7.08 -3.57 6.45
N GLY A 72 6.79 -3.86 5.20
CA GLY A 72 5.41 -3.89 4.74
C GLY A 72 5.30 -3.89 3.22
N MET A 73 4.15 -3.51 2.72
CA MET A 73 3.85 -3.37 1.31
C MET A 73 3.24 -2.01 1.04
N GLN A 74 3.68 -1.35 -0.02
CA GLN A 74 3.09 -0.11 -0.52
C GLN A 74 2.46 -0.36 -1.88
N PHE A 75 1.25 0.19 -2.10
CA PHE A 75 0.59 0.16 -3.39
C PHE A 75 -0.03 1.52 -3.73
N ASP A 76 -0.26 1.75 -5.02
CA ASP A 76 -0.62 3.04 -5.62
C ASP A 76 -2.13 3.36 -5.60
N ARG A 77 -2.89 2.82 -4.66
CA ARG A 77 -4.33 3.05 -4.53
C ARG A 77 -4.66 3.67 -3.19
N GLY A 78 -5.46 4.72 -3.23
CA GLY A 78 -5.95 5.39 -2.05
C GLY A 78 -7.37 4.96 -1.65
N TYR A 79 -7.91 5.64 -0.65
CA TYR A 79 -9.26 5.40 -0.16
C TYR A 79 -10.33 5.73 -1.21
N VAL A 80 -11.46 5.05 -1.12
CA VAL A 80 -12.59 5.20 -2.07
C VAL A 80 -13.28 6.55 -1.97
N SER A 81 -13.15 7.25 -0.84
CA SER A 81 -13.74 8.56 -0.60
C SER A 81 -12.88 9.39 0.35
N ALA A 82 -12.78 10.69 0.10
CA ALA A 82 -12.08 11.65 0.96
C ALA A 82 -12.60 11.66 2.41
N TYR A 83 -13.87 11.32 2.63
CA TYR A 83 -14.46 11.18 3.97
C TYR A 83 -13.90 10.01 4.78
N MET A 84 -13.10 9.13 4.16
CA MET A 84 -12.40 8.04 4.84
C MET A 84 -11.11 8.50 5.53
N ALA A 85 -10.60 9.71 5.24
CA ALA A 85 -9.45 10.26 5.94
C ALA A 85 -9.71 10.37 7.45
N THR A 86 -8.71 10.00 8.28
CA THR A 86 -8.77 10.16 9.75
C THR A 86 -8.26 11.53 10.17
N ASP A 87 -7.33 12.09 9.39
CA ASP A 87 -6.85 13.47 9.49
C ASP A 87 -7.24 14.22 8.21
N THR A 88 -8.22 15.11 8.32
CA THR A 88 -8.75 15.86 7.16
C THR A 88 -7.82 16.98 6.72
N ASP A 89 -6.98 17.50 7.60
CA ASP A 89 -6.05 18.58 7.27
C ASP A 89 -4.89 18.09 6.42
N LYS A 90 -4.44 16.87 6.70
CA LYS A 90 -3.37 16.21 5.95
C LYS A 90 -3.88 15.29 4.86
N MET A 91 -5.19 15.03 4.83
CA MET A 91 -5.82 14.05 3.96
C MET A 91 -5.18 12.65 4.10
N GLU A 92 -4.87 12.27 5.34
CA GLU A 92 -4.28 10.99 5.71
C GLU A 92 -5.28 10.12 6.47
N ALA A 93 -5.13 8.82 6.34
CA ALA A 93 -5.85 7.84 7.15
C ALA A 93 -4.85 6.90 7.82
N ILE A 94 -4.72 7.01 9.14
CA ILE A 94 -3.80 6.19 9.93
C ILE A 94 -4.62 5.26 10.83
N LEU A 95 -4.44 3.97 10.64
CA LEU A 95 -5.07 2.93 11.42
C LEU A 95 -4.00 2.13 12.16
N ASP A 96 -4.03 2.16 13.49
CA ASP A 96 -3.17 1.33 14.34
C ASP A 96 -3.91 0.04 14.71
N ASP A 97 -3.23 -1.10 14.61
CA ASP A 97 -3.72 -2.46 14.87
C ASP A 97 -5.08 -2.76 14.19
N PRO A 98 -5.24 -2.45 12.87
CA PRO A 98 -6.49 -2.71 12.17
C PRO A 98 -6.63 -4.18 11.80
N TYR A 99 -7.88 -4.63 11.69
CA TYR A 99 -8.22 -5.79 10.88
C TYR A 99 -8.32 -5.40 9.42
N ILE A 100 -7.98 -6.33 8.52
CA ILE A 100 -7.93 -6.08 7.09
C ILE A 100 -8.84 -7.07 6.37
N LEU A 101 -9.93 -6.59 5.80
CA LEU A 101 -10.80 -7.37 4.92
C LEU A 101 -10.29 -7.22 3.49
N ILE A 102 -9.96 -8.34 2.85
CA ILE A 102 -9.38 -8.39 1.51
C ILE A 102 -10.36 -9.12 0.59
N THR A 103 -10.82 -8.46 -0.46
CA THR A 103 -11.73 -9.08 -1.44
C THR A 103 -11.49 -8.55 -2.86
N ASP A 104 -11.71 -9.38 -3.84
CA ASP A 104 -11.71 -9.02 -5.26
C ASP A 104 -13.08 -8.53 -5.76
N LYS A 105 -14.09 -8.51 -4.88
CA LYS A 105 -15.45 -8.09 -5.21
C LYS A 105 -15.66 -6.59 -5.04
N LYS A 106 -16.71 -6.09 -5.68
CA LYS A 106 -17.31 -4.80 -5.35
C LYS A 106 -18.29 -4.97 -4.19
N ILE A 107 -18.26 -4.03 -3.26
CA ILE A 107 -19.17 -3.98 -2.12
C ILE A 107 -20.12 -2.82 -2.33
N SER A 108 -21.36 -3.11 -2.69
CA SER A 108 -22.43 -2.11 -2.88
C SER A 108 -23.53 -2.17 -1.80
N ASN A 109 -23.72 -3.36 -1.23
CA ASN A 109 -24.72 -3.61 -0.18
C ASN A 109 -24.01 -3.85 1.16
N ILE A 110 -24.37 -3.06 2.18
CA ILE A 110 -23.81 -3.18 3.52
C ILE A 110 -24.07 -4.52 4.18
N GLN A 111 -25.18 -5.17 3.83
CA GLN A 111 -25.59 -6.48 4.38
C GLN A 111 -24.57 -7.59 4.07
N GLU A 112 -23.75 -7.42 3.05
CA GLU A 112 -22.71 -8.40 2.69
C GLU A 112 -21.56 -8.43 3.69
N ILE A 113 -21.26 -7.31 4.33
CA ILE A 113 -20.15 -7.18 5.27
C ILE A 113 -20.62 -6.86 6.71
N LEU A 114 -21.94 -6.78 6.92
CA LEU A 114 -22.51 -6.42 8.21
C LEU A 114 -22.05 -7.33 9.36
N PRO A 115 -22.04 -8.68 9.21
CA PRO A 115 -21.59 -9.57 10.29
C PRO A 115 -20.15 -9.26 10.74
N VAL A 116 -19.24 -9.05 9.81
CA VAL A 116 -17.85 -8.71 10.10
C VAL A 116 -17.74 -7.33 10.78
N ILE A 117 -18.47 -6.34 10.30
CA ILE A 117 -18.47 -5.00 10.89
C ILE A 117 -18.98 -5.04 12.33
N GLU A 118 -20.08 -5.75 12.60
CA GLU A 118 -20.64 -5.87 13.95
C GLU A 118 -19.65 -6.53 14.92
N GLU A 119 -19.00 -7.59 14.49
CA GLU A 119 -18.03 -8.31 15.30
C GLU A 119 -16.79 -7.43 15.62
N ILE A 120 -16.26 -6.70 14.64
CA ILE A 120 -15.12 -5.79 14.83
C ILE A 120 -15.51 -4.57 15.67
N ALA A 121 -16.71 -4.02 15.46
CA ALA A 121 -17.21 -2.89 16.22
C ALA A 121 -17.41 -3.26 17.70
N GLN A 122 -17.96 -4.45 17.98
CA GLN A 122 -18.09 -4.97 19.35
C GLN A 122 -16.73 -5.17 20.03
N ALA A 123 -15.71 -5.58 19.27
CA ALA A 123 -14.34 -5.70 19.74
C ALA A 123 -13.63 -4.35 19.94
N GLY A 124 -14.24 -3.23 19.53
CA GLY A 124 -13.65 -1.88 19.58
C GLY A 124 -12.43 -1.72 18.68
N LYS A 125 -12.34 -2.51 17.61
CA LYS A 125 -11.20 -2.52 16.70
C LYS A 125 -11.46 -1.68 15.45
N LYS A 126 -10.41 -1.37 14.70
CA LYS A 126 -10.46 -0.64 13.43
C LYS A 126 -10.49 -1.62 12.26
N LEU A 127 -11.11 -1.25 11.15
CA LEU A 127 -11.17 -2.05 9.94
C LEU A 127 -10.62 -1.31 8.73
N LEU A 128 -9.70 -1.95 8.02
CA LEU A 128 -9.34 -1.60 6.66
C LEU A 128 -10.07 -2.54 5.70
N ILE A 129 -10.74 -2.01 4.70
CA ILE A 129 -11.38 -2.77 3.63
C ILE A 129 -10.58 -2.56 2.34
N ILE A 130 -10.06 -3.62 1.78
CA ILE A 130 -9.41 -3.63 0.46
C ILE A 130 -10.33 -4.39 -0.48
N ALA A 131 -11.01 -3.67 -1.36
CA ALA A 131 -11.99 -4.23 -2.28
C ALA A 131 -11.79 -3.69 -3.70
N GLU A 132 -12.37 -4.34 -4.71
CA GLU A 132 -12.36 -3.78 -6.06
C GLU A 132 -12.93 -2.36 -6.08
N ASP A 133 -14.07 -2.17 -5.45
CA ASP A 133 -14.68 -0.88 -5.15
C ASP A 133 -15.65 -1.00 -3.97
N VAL A 134 -15.93 0.12 -3.30
CA VAL A 134 -16.99 0.23 -2.29
C VAL A 134 -17.85 1.40 -2.68
N GLU A 135 -19.12 1.14 -2.98
CA GLU A 135 -20.03 2.13 -3.56
C GLU A 135 -21.45 2.06 -2.96
N GLY A 136 -22.31 2.97 -3.37
CA GLY A 136 -23.73 2.96 -3.05
C GLY A 136 -24.05 3.04 -1.56
N GLU A 137 -24.96 2.18 -1.13
CA GLU A 137 -25.43 2.11 0.26
C GLU A 137 -24.31 1.72 1.24
N ALA A 138 -23.44 0.78 0.85
CA ALA A 138 -22.35 0.34 1.68
C ALA A 138 -21.40 1.49 2.02
N LEU A 139 -20.97 2.25 1.03
CA LEU A 139 -20.09 3.40 1.23
C LEU A 139 -20.73 4.46 2.13
N THR A 140 -21.99 4.81 1.87
CA THR A 140 -22.72 5.81 2.64
C THR A 140 -22.84 5.39 4.10
N THR A 141 -23.18 4.15 4.36
CA THR A 141 -23.33 3.60 5.72
C THR A 141 -22.01 3.59 6.47
N LEU A 142 -20.90 3.19 5.83
CA LEU A 142 -19.58 3.21 6.44
C LEU A 142 -19.14 4.63 6.81
N ILE A 143 -19.35 5.61 5.91
CA ILE A 143 -19.03 7.02 6.17
C ILE A 143 -19.85 7.57 7.34
N VAL A 144 -21.17 7.33 7.36
CA VAL A 144 -22.05 7.83 8.43
C VAL A 144 -21.64 7.25 9.79
N ASN A 145 -21.37 5.96 9.88
CA ASN A 145 -20.95 5.32 11.13
C ASN A 145 -19.57 5.83 11.60
N LYS A 146 -18.64 6.05 10.67
CA LYS A 146 -17.35 6.66 10.97
C LYS A 146 -17.51 8.10 11.50
N LEU A 147 -18.30 8.95 10.84
CA LEU A 147 -18.55 10.33 11.27
C LEU A 147 -19.25 10.41 12.64
N ARG A 148 -20.07 9.44 12.96
CA ARG A 148 -20.72 9.31 14.29
C ARG A 148 -19.76 8.76 15.37
N GLY A 149 -18.56 8.35 15.00
CA GLY A 149 -17.60 7.75 15.93
C GLY A 149 -17.99 6.37 16.46
N ILE A 150 -18.97 5.70 15.82
CA ILE A 150 -19.44 4.37 16.22
C ILE A 150 -18.41 3.31 15.82
N PHE A 151 -17.82 3.47 14.63
CA PHE A 151 -16.90 2.51 14.06
C PHE A 151 -15.87 3.19 13.16
N THR A 152 -14.60 2.88 13.40
CA THR A 152 -13.51 3.41 12.58
C THR A 152 -13.17 2.45 11.46
N CYS A 153 -13.51 2.82 10.23
CA CYS A 153 -13.15 2.06 9.05
C CYS A 153 -12.57 2.96 7.95
N VAL A 154 -11.71 2.38 7.15
CA VAL A 154 -11.20 2.96 5.92
C VAL A 154 -11.37 1.94 4.80
N ALA A 155 -11.89 2.37 3.67
CA ALA A 155 -12.03 1.54 2.49
C ALA A 155 -11.10 2.07 1.39
N VAL A 156 -10.29 1.18 0.82
CA VAL A 156 -9.36 1.47 -0.26
C VAL A 156 -9.64 0.57 -1.45
N LYS A 157 -9.30 1.06 -2.63
CA LYS A 157 -9.42 0.25 -3.86
C LYS A 157 -8.27 -0.74 -3.95
N ALA A 158 -8.61 -1.97 -4.36
CA ALA A 158 -7.62 -3.01 -4.60
C ALA A 158 -6.63 -2.59 -5.70
N PRO A 159 -5.33 -2.85 -5.52
CA PRO A 159 -4.31 -2.51 -6.51
C PRO A 159 -4.41 -3.40 -7.75
N GLY A 160 -3.99 -2.86 -8.89
CA GLY A 160 -3.96 -3.58 -10.16
C GLY A 160 -5.33 -3.81 -10.80
N PHE A 161 -5.33 -4.59 -11.88
CA PHE A 161 -6.51 -4.95 -12.67
C PHE A 161 -6.42 -6.41 -13.12
N GLY A 162 -7.57 -7.06 -13.30
CA GLY A 162 -7.64 -8.45 -13.78
C GLY A 162 -6.83 -9.42 -12.91
N ASP A 163 -6.07 -10.30 -13.54
CA ASP A 163 -5.30 -11.33 -12.84
C ASP A 163 -4.21 -10.74 -11.93
N ARG A 164 -3.59 -9.63 -12.35
CA ARG A 164 -2.60 -8.93 -11.52
C ARG A 164 -3.21 -8.43 -10.19
N ARG A 165 -4.47 -8.01 -10.20
CA ARG A 165 -5.17 -7.63 -8.96
C ARG A 165 -5.26 -8.82 -8.01
N LYS A 166 -5.62 -10.01 -8.51
CA LYS A 166 -5.73 -11.22 -7.72
C LYS A 166 -4.39 -11.62 -7.09
N GLU A 167 -3.31 -11.51 -7.86
CA GLU A 167 -1.96 -11.78 -7.36
C GLU A 167 -1.58 -10.79 -6.24
N MET A 168 -1.79 -9.49 -6.45
CA MET A 168 -1.49 -8.48 -5.43
C MET A 168 -2.34 -8.64 -4.17
N LEU A 169 -3.62 -9.01 -4.29
CA LEU A 169 -4.47 -9.29 -3.13
C LEU A 169 -3.99 -10.52 -2.36
N ARG A 170 -3.48 -11.55 -3.04
CA ARG A 170 -2.86 -12.72 -2.40
C ARG A 170 -1.59 -12.35 -1.66
N ASP A 171 -0.74 -11.50 -2.25
CA ASP A 171 0.47 -11.02 -1.61
C ASP A 171 0.14 -10.23 -0.32
N ILE A 172 -0.87 -9.36 -0.37
CA ILE A 172 -1.37 -8.63 0.80
C ILE A 172 -1.91 -9.62 1.87
N ALA A 173 -2.67 -10.64 1.47
CA ALA A 173 -3.21 -11.62 2.38
C ALA A 173 -2.09 -12.42 3.08
N ILE A 174 -1.08 -12.86 2.34
CA ILE A 174 0.08 -13.56 2.89
C ILE A 174 0.83 -12.67 3.88
N LEU A 175 1.09 -11.40 3.51
CA LEU A 175 1.80 -10.46 4.35
C LEU A 175 1.07 -10.17 5.67
N THR A 176 -0.26 -10.08 5.63
CA THR A 176 -1.10 -9.73 6.77
C THR A 176 -1.65 -10.93 7.54
N GLY A 177 -1.39 -12.13 7.05
CA GLY A 177 -1.88 -13.39 7.64
C GLY A 177 -3.40 -13.58 7.49
N GLY A 178 -4.03 -12.92 6.50
CA GLY A 178 -5.44 -13.04 6.18
C GLY A 178 -5.71 -13.92 4.95
N GLU A 179 -6.98 -13.94 4.54
CA GLU A 179 -7.45 -14.66 3.36
C GLU A 179 -8.09 -13.66 2.37
N VAL A 180 -7.98 -13.95 1.08
CA VAL A 180 -8.72 -13.23 0.05
C VAL A 180 -10.13 -13.81 -0.05
N ILE A 181 -11.13 -13.00 0.26
CA ILE A 181 -12.53 -13.41 0.14
C ILE A 181 -12.96 -13.25 -1.32
N SER A 182 -13.02 -14.38 -2.02
CA SER A 182 -13.34 -14.46 -3.45
C SER A 182 -14.27 -15.62 -3.75
N GLU A 183 -15.20 -15.42 -4.70
CA GLU A 183 -16.08 -16.51 -5.17
C GLU A 183 -15.31 -17.65 -5.83
N GLU A 184 -14.21 -17.35 -6.50
CA GLU A 184 -13.36 -18.39 -7.11
C GLU A 184 -12.77 -19.33 -6.06
N LEU A 185 -12.58 -18.87 -4.83
CA LEU A 185 -12.13 -19.67 -3.71
C LEU A 185 -13.28 -20.26 -2.89
N GLY A 186 -14.53 -20.02 -3.31
CA GLY A 186 -15.73 -20.49 -2.61
C GLY A 186 -16.02 -19.74 -1.32
N LEU A 187 -15.45 -18.52 -1.15
CA LEU A 187 -15.65 -17.68 0.03
C LEU A 187 -16.65 -16.56 -0.26
N GLU A 188 -17.62 -16.41 0.62
CA GLU A 188 -18.60 -15.34 0.55
C GLU A 188 -18.37 -14.29 1.64
N LEU A 189 -18.59 -13.01 1.30
CA LEU A 189 -18.45 -11.89 2.24
C LEU A 189 -19.36 -12.03 3.47
N LYS A 190 -20.55 -12.58 3.29
CA LYS A 190 -21.54 -12.79 4.38
C LYS A 190 -21.11 -13.84 5.41
N GLU A 191 -20.26 -14.77 5.00
CA GLU A 191 -19.78 -15.87 5.84
C GLU A 191 -18.36 -15.61 6.38
N THR A 192 -17.83 -14.41 6.12
CA THR A 192 -16.47 -14.05 6.57
C THR A 192 -16.44 -13.88 8.09
N SER A 193 -15.49 -14.53 8.72
CA SER A 193 -15.19 -14.43 10.15
C SER A 193 -13.93 -13.60 10.43
N ILE A 194 -13.77 -13.12 11.66
CA ILE A 194 -12.56 -12.39 12.08
C ILE A 194 -11.28 -13.20 11.83
N GLY A 195 -11.34 -14.53 11.94
CA GLY A 195 -10.18 -15.39 11.72
C GLY A 195 -9.61 -15.37 10.30
N GLN A 196 -10.39 -14.93 9.32
CA GLN A 196 -9.99 -14.80 7.91
C GLN A 196 -9.46 -13.41 7.56
N LEU A 197 -9.58 -12.46 8.48
CA LEU A 197 -9.11 -11.10 8.28
C LEU A 197 -7.60 -11.01 8.50
N GLY A 198 -6.93 -10.24 7.67
CA GLY A 198 -5.53 -9.89 7.88
C GLY A 198 -5.35 -8.91 9.04
N ARG A 199 -4.11 -8.77 9.51
CA ARG A 199 -3.73 -7.80 10.53
C ARG A 199 -2.45 -7.07 10.16
N ALA A 200 -2.33 -5.84 10.61
CA ALA A 200 -1.10 -5.06 10.51
C ALA A 200 -0.91 -4.26 11.82
N ASN A 201 0.34 -3.88 12.08
CA ASN A 201 0.62 -2.97 13.20
C ASN A 201 0.09 -1.58 12.92
N GLN A 202 0.26 -1.11 11.67
CA GLN A 202 -0.23 0.19 11.22
C GLN A 202 -0.49 0.17 9.71
N VAL A 203 -1.47 0.87 9.28
CA VAL A 203 -1.76 1.17 7.87
C VAL A 203 -2.04 2.66 7.74
#